data_5895eb01954a23ae2e7046ac14f507bd
#
_entry.id   5895eb01954a23ae2e7046ac14f507bd
#
_cell.length_a   1.000
_cell.length_b   1.000
_cell.length_c   1.000
_cell.angle_alpha   90.00
_cell.angle_beta   90.00
_cell.angle_gamma   90.00
#
_symmetry.space_group_name_H-M   'P 1'
#
loop_
_entity.id
_entity.type
_entity.pdbx_description
1 polymer ?
#
loop_
_entity_poly.entity_id
_entity_poly.type
_entity_poly.pdbx_seq_one_letter_code
_entity_poly.pdbx_strand_id
1 'polypeptide(L)'
;MTQRFAPEKTVLALSIASLFVGAAAHAQETGDAAGASAGNSGPTVVVTGTRVANRTALDTASPVDIISAETLKTSGSTELNQALSVALPSLNFPRPSLTDGTDTIRPATLRGMAPDQSLVLVNSKRRHAASLVNLNGSIGRGSASVDLNTIPSSMVKTIEVLRDGAAAQYGSDAISGVVNVRLRTDRSGGEASVV
;
A
#
# COMPACT_ATOMS: atom_id res chain seq x y z
N MET A 1 39.09 63.70 12.07
CA MET A 1 38.70 62.70 13.09
C MET A 1 38.17 61.44 12.36
N THR A 2 38.98 60.45 12.36
CA THR A 2 38.83 59.17 11.66
C THR A 2 37.82 58.25 12.33
N GLN A 3 36.89 57.68 11.60
CA GLN A 3 36.06 56.58 12.06
C GLN A 3 36.33 55.34 11.24
N ARG A 4 36.61 54.29 11.97
CA ARG A 4 37.04 52.97 11.49
C ARG A 4 35.89 52.16 10.94
N PHE A 5 36.11 51.58 9.80
CA PHE A 5 35.31 50.50 9.28
C PHE A 5 35.65 49.17 9.95
N ALA A 6 34.66 48.45 10.43
CA ALA A 6 34.81 47.11 10.96
C ALA A 6 34.61 46.08 9.82
N PRO A 7 35.58 45.24 9.53
CA PRO A 7 35.49 44.28 8.42
C PRO A 7 35.01 42.89 8.81
N GLU A 8 34.18 42.75 9.87
CA GLU A 8 33.88 41.42 10.38
C GLU A 8 32.79 40.66 9.62
N LYS A 9 31.95 41.37 8.87
CA LYS A 9 30.84 40.71 8.15
C LYS A 9 31.21 40.12 6.79
N THR A 10 32.27 40.62 6.18
CA THR A 10 32.75 40.15 4.87
C THR A 10 33.58 38.87 4.95
N VAL A 11 34.24 38.64 6.05
CA VAL A 11 35.06 37.44 6.25
C VAL A 11 34.17 36.22 6.49
N LEU A 12 33.03 36.39 7.15
CA LEU A 12 32.07 35.31 7.40
C LEU A 12 31.36 34.86 6.12
N ALA A 13 31.09 35.78 5.20
CA ALA A 13 30.46 35.46 3.93
C ALA A 13 31.37 34.67 2.96
N LEU A 14 32.67 34.94 3.03
CA LEU A 14 33.68 34.27 2.19
C LEU A 14 33.99 32.86 2.68
N SER A 15 33.92 32.60 3.98
CA SER A 15 34.16 31.26 4.55
C SER A 15 33.01 30.29 4.35
N ILE A 16 31.78 30.77 4.16
CA ILE A 16 30.62 29.92 3.86
C ILE A 16 30.60 29.52 2.36
N ALA A 17 31.08 30.40 1.48
CA ALA A 17 31.16 30.10 0.04
C ALA A 17 32.21 29.02 -0.28
N SER A 18 33.28 28.90 0.49
CA SER A 18 34.32 27.89 0.29
C SER A 18 33.91 26.47 0.75
N LEU A 19 32.94 26.35 1.61
CA LEU A 19 32.42 25.04 2.08
C LEU A 19 31.52 24.34 1.04
N PHE A 20 30.93 25.07 0.08
CA PHE A 20 30.07 24.50 -0.96
C PHE A 20 30.83 24.07 -2.21
N VAL A 21 32.03 24.50 -2.45
CA VAL A 21 32.80 24.11 -3.64
C VAL A 21 33.53 22.77 -3.46
N GLY A 22 33.68 22.28 -2.23
CA GLY A 22 34.34 21.01 -1.95
C GLY A 22 33.44 19.76 -2.16
N ALA A 23 32.12 19.91 -2.27
CA ALA A 23 31.20 18.77 -2.36
C ALA A 23 30.90 18.33 -3.82
N ALA A 24 31.35 19.06 -4.83
CA ALA A 24 31.04 18.76 -6.23
C ALA A 24 32.13 17.94 -6.97
N ALA A 25 33.23 17.58 -6.32
CA ALA A 25 34.36 16.95 -7.00
C ALA A 25 34.49 15.43 -6.82
N HIS A 26 33.51 14.74 -6.20
CA HIS A 26 33.59 13.29 -6.03
C HIS A 26 32.44 12.49 -6.71
N ALA A 27 31.80 13.06 -7.71
CA ALA A 27 30.74 12.36 -8.46
C ALA A 27 31.15 12.09 -9.92
N GLN A 28 32.39 11.73 -10.16
CA GLN A 28 32.82 11.32 -11.49
C GLN A 28 33.84 10.18 -11.39
N GLU A 29 33.37 9.01 -11.02
CA GLU A 29 34.00 7.75 -11.41
C GLU A 29 33.03 6.95 -12.24
N THR A 30 33.40 6.84 -13.49
CA THR A 30 33.13 5.77 -14.46
C THR A 30 32.11 4.74 -14.02
N GLY A 31 30.86 5.04 -14.21
CA GLY A 31 29.81 4.04 -14.25
C GLY A 31 29.87 3.33 -15.58
N ASP A 32 30.33 2.12 -15.54
CA ASP A 32 29.97 1.11 -16.53
C ASP A 32 28.45 1.07 -16.63
N ALA A 33 27.95 0.91 -17.83
CA ALA A 33 26.54 0.93 -18.14
C ALA A 33 25.78 -0.02 -17.21
N ALA A 34 25.25 0.52 -16.12
CA ALA A 34 24.20 -0.13 -15.41
C ALA A 34 23.00 -0.16 -16.35
N GLY A 35 22.82 -1.30 -16.97
CA GLY A 35 21.64 -1.60 -17.75
C GLY A 35 20.43 -1.15 -16.95
N ALA A 36 19.55 -0.43 -17.61
CA ALA A 36 18.22 -0.18 -17.11
C ALA A 36 17.74 -1.49 -16.51
N SER A 37 17.48 -1.49 -15.20
CA SER A 37 16.79 -2.57 -14.55
C SER A 37 15.43 -2.63 -15.22
N ALA A 38 15.37 -3.33 -16.35
CA ALA A 38 14.13 -3.80 -16.91
C ALA A 38 13.47 -4.53 -15.76
N GLY A 39 12.40 -3.95 -15.25
CA GLY A 39 11.64 -4.52 -14.16
C GLY A 39 11.48 -6.00 -14.47
N ASN A 40 11.91 -6.83 -13.56
CA ASN A 40 11.84 -8.27 -13.71
C ASN A 40 10.36 -8.66 -13.80
N SER A 41 9.83 -8.60 -15.02
CA SER A 41 8.47 -8.97 -15.38
C SER A 41 8.33 -10.50 -15.47
N GLY A 42 9.09 -11.20 -14.62
CA GLY A 42 8.84 -12.61 -14.40
C GLY A 42 7.41 -12.81 -13.84
N PRO A 43 6.80 -13.96 -14.11
CA PRO A 43 5.44 -14.22 -13.67
C PRO A 43 5.37 -14.06 -12.14
N THR A 44 4.49 -13.16 -11.69
CA THR A 44 4.32 -12.90 -10.26
C THR A 44 3.77 -14.15 -9.59
N VAL A 45 4.52 -14.67 -8.63
CA VAL A 45 4.10 -15.85 -7.86
C VAL A 45 2.98 -15.46 -6.91
N VAL A 46 1.85 -16.16 -7.01
CA VAL A 46 0.67 -15.98 -6.17
C VAL A 46 0.74 -16.93 -4.98
N VAL A 47 0.36 -16.43 -3.82
CA VAL A 47 0.29 -17.23 -2.58
C VAL A 47 -1.16 -17.50 -2.20
N THR A 48 -2.09 -16.63 -2.60
CA THR A 48 -3.50 -16.72 -2.26
C THR A 48 -4.22 -17.70 -3.17
N GLY A 49 -5.08 -18.52 -2.60
CA GLY A 49 -5.89 -19.48 -3.37
C GLY A 49 -5.16 -20.76 -3.80
N THR A 50 -3.92 -20.97 -3.40
CA THR A 50 -3.16 -22.16 -3.75
C THR A 50 -2.36 -22.70 -2.56
N ARG A 51 -2.23 -24.03 -2.50
CA ARG A 51 -1.31 -24.72 -1.58
C ARG A 51 -0.01 -25.16 -2.27
N VAL A 52 0.07 -24.96 -3.57
CA VAL A 52 1.24 -25.31 -4.38
C VAL A 52 2.13 -24.09 -4.46
N ALA A 53 3.39 -24.25 -4.10
CA ALA A 53 4.40 -23.20 -4.22
C ALA A 53 4.65 -22.80 -5.69
N ASN A 54 5.02 -21.54 -5.90
CA ASN A 54 5.45 -20.99 -7.20
C ASN A 54 4.39 -21.03 -8.32
N ARG A 55 3.10 -21.02 -7.98
CA ARG A 55 2.03 -20.83 -8.97
C ARG A 55 1.94 -19.38 -9.41
N THR A 56 1.63 -19.19 -10.69
CA THR A 56 1.30 -17.88 -11.24
C THR A 56 -0.21 -17.62 -11.16
N ALA A 57 -0.63 -16.37 -11.31
CA ALA A 57 -2.06 -16.01 -11.31
C ALA A 57 -2.84 -16.71 -12.43
N LEU A 58 -2.16 -17.03 -13.54
CA LEU A 58 -2.76 -17.72 -14.68
C LEU A 58 -2.99 -19.22 -14.43
N ASP A 59 -2.24 -19.81 -13.50
CA ASP A 59 -2.31 -21.24 -13.18
C ASP A 59 -3.29 -21.55 -12.04
N THR A 60 -3.91 -20.53 -11.46
CA THR A 60 -4.85 -20.71 -10.34
C THR A 60 -6.22 -21.17 -10.82
N ALA A 61 -6.87 -22.04 -10.04
CA ALA A 61 -8.21 -22.54 -10.35
C ALA A 61 -9.30 -21.46 -10.27
N SER A 62 -9.03 -20.40 -9.52
CA SER A 62 -9.91 -19.23 -9.35
C SER A 62 -9.15 -17.97 -9.72
N PRO A 63 -9.80 -16.96 -10.30
CA PRO A 63 -9.13 -15.73 -10.73
C PRO A 63 -8.56 -14.96 -9.53
N VAL A 64 -7.29 -14.63 -9.62
CA VAL A 64 -6.57 -13.80 -8.64
C VAL A 64 -6.08 -12.54 -9.33
N ASP A 65 -6.55 -11.40 -8.86
CA ASP A 65 -6.00 -10.11 -9.29
C ASP A 65 -4.80 -9.75 -8.44
N ILE A 66 -3.75 -9.27 -9.08
CA ILE A 66 -2.53 -8.81 -8.41
C ILE A 66 -2.41 -7.31 -8.63
N ILE A 67 -2.42 -6.55 -7.54
CA ILE A 67 -2.26 -5.10 -7.53
C ILE A 67 -0.88 -4.80 -6.96
N SER A 68 -0.01 -4.21 -7.76
CA SER A 68 1.34 -3.85 -7.33
C SER A 68 1.36 -2.52 -6.56
N ALA A 69 2.44 -2.27 -5.83
CA ALA A 69 2.66 -0.98 -5.15
C ALA A 69 2.68 0.19 -6.15
N GLU A 70 3.20 -0.03 -7.37
CA GLU A 70 3.23 0.97 -8.42
C GLU A 70 1.81 1.33 -8.88
N THR A 71 0.95 0.33 -9.09
CA THR A 71 -0.46 0.56 -9.42
C THR A 71 -1.19 1.34 -8.33
N LEU A 72 -0.89 1.08 -7.06
CA LEU A 72 -1.47 1.85 -5.96
C LEU A 72 -0.98 3.30 -5.97
N LYS A 73 0.29 3.55 -6.27
CA LYS A 73 0.86 4.90 -6.37
C LYS A 73 0.25 5.72 -7.53
N THR A 74 -0.04 5.09 -8.65
CA THR A 74 -0.63 5.78 -9.82
C THR A 74 -2.04 6.32 -9.55
N SER A 75 -2.73 5.82 -8.52
CA SER A 75 -4.03 6.36 -8.11
C SER A 75 -3.96 7.76 -7.49
N GLY A 76 -2.76 8.22 -7.10
CA GLY A 76 -2.55 9.53 -6.45
C GLY A 76 -3.17 9.64 -5.06
N SER A 77 -3.69 8.55 -4.50
CA SER A 77 -4.30 8.56 -3.16
C SER A 77 -3.34 7.98 -2.12
N THR A 78 -3.28 8.64 -0.98
CA THR A 78 -2.56 8.14 0.20
C THR A 78 -3.35 7.08 0.98
N GLU A 79 -4.68 7.08 0.82
CA GLU A 79 -5.56 6.10 1.43
C GLU A 79 -5.59 4.80 0.63
N LEU A 80 -5.27 3.70 1.28
CA LEU A 80 -5.22 2.38 0.65
C LEU A 80 -6.57 1.96 0.05
N ASN A 81 -7.67 2.22 0.74
CA ASN A 81 -9.02 1.90 0.28
C ASN A 81 -9.38 2.63 -1.01
N GLN A 82 -9.02 3.90 -1.14
CA GLN A 82 -9.29 4.69 -2.34
C GLN A 82 -8.44 4.21 -3.51
N ALA A 83 -7.16 3.95 -3.30
CA ALA A 83 -6.29 3.38 -4.31
C ALA A 83 -6.81 2.03 -4.82
N LEU A 84 -7.30 1.18 -3.90
CA LEU A 84 -7.87 -0.13 -4.24
C LEU A 84 -9.18 -0.03 -5.01
N SER A 85 -10.07 0.89 -4.66
CA SER A 85 -11.35 1.05 -5.37
C SER A 85 -11.17 1.50 -6.83
N VAL A 86 -10.08 2.25 -7.10
CA VAL A 86 -9.71 2.63 -8.46
C VAL A 86 -9.09 1.45 -9.22
N ALA A 87 -8.18 0.72 -8.57
CA ALA A 87 -7.46 -0.39 -9.19
C ALA A 87 -8.36 -1.62 -9.43
N LEU A 88 -9.34 -1.84 -8.57
CA LEU A 88 -10.25 -2.99 -8.63
C LEU A 88 -11.70 -2.57 -8.34
N PRO A 89 -12.51 -2.26 -9.37
CA PRO A 89 -13.88 -1.78 -9.20
C PRO A 89 -14.85 -2.77 -8.51
N SER A 90 -14.50 -4.04 -8.43
CA SER A 90 -15.29 -5.05 -7.68
C SER A 90 -15.11 -4.96 -6.17
N LEU A 91 -14.12 -4.21 -5.71
CA LEU A 91 -13.81 -3.96 -4.30
C LEU A 91 -14.28 -2.56 -3.93
N ASN A 92 -15.26 -2.48 -3.05
CA ASN A 92 -15.86 -1.22 -2.63
C ASN A 92 -15.61 -0.97 -1.14
N PHE A 93 -15.55 0.30 -0.80
CA PHE A 93 -15.36 0.79 0.57
C PHE A 93 -16.44 1.80 0.90
N PRO A 94 -17.62 1.36 1.31
CA PRO A 94 -18.72 2.24 1.67
C PRO A 94 -18.33 3.25 2.74
N ARG A 95 -18.77 4.49 2.57
CA ARG A 95 -18.55 5.60 3.51
C ARG A 95 -19.89 6.11 4.02
N PRO A 96 -20.51 5.42 4.97
CA PRO A 96 -21.76 5.89 5.56
C PRO A 96 -21.49 7.17 6.34
N SER A 97 -22.21 8.25 6.05
CA SER A 97 -21.93 9.58 6.62
C SER A 97 -22.75 9.90 7.88
N LEU A 98 -23.77 9.09 8.18
CA LEU A 98 -24.73 9.39 9.26
C LEU A 98 -24.97 8.16 10.16
N THR A 99 -23.93 7.38 10.41
CA THR A 99 -24.03 6.19 11.24
C THR A 99 -23.06 6.26 12.42
N ASP A 100 -23.53 5.95 13.61
CA ASP A 100 -22.77 6.04 14.86
C ASP A 100 -21.44 5.26 14.79
N GLY A 101 -20.34 6.00 14.57
CA GLY A 101 -18.98 5.49 14.52
C GLY A 101 -18.61 4.68 13.28
N THR A 102 -19.56 4.15 12.50
CA THR A 102 -19.27 3.34 11.29
C THR A 102 -18.66 4.16 10.14
N ASP A 103 -18.78 5.46 10.19
CA ASP A 103 -18.14 6.41 9.26
C ASP A 103 -16.62 6.54 9.49
N THR A 104 -16.11 6.10 10.64
CA THR A 104 -14.68 6.13 10.97
C THR A 104 -13.90 4.96 10.38
N ILE A 105 -14.56 3.86 10.07
CA ILE A 105 -13.95 2.67 9.46
C ILE A 105 -14.24 2.60 7.95
N ARG A 106 -13.43 1.83 7.25
CA ARG A 106 -13.60 1.59 5.80
C ARG A 106 -13.76 0.09 5.57
N PRO A 107 -14.99 -0.43 5.74
CA PRO A 107 -15.25 -1.85 5.55
C PRO A 107 -15.04 -2.21 4.07
N ALA A 108 -14.20 -3.21 3.81
CA ALA A 108 -14.03 -3.75 2.48
C ALA A 108 -15.22 -4.64 2.11
N THR A 109 -15.87 -4.34 1.00
CA THR A 109 -16.90 -5.19 0.41
C THR A 109 -16.45 -5.64 -0.95
N LEU A 110 -16.55 -6.92 -1.22
CA LEU A 110 -16.18 -7.50 -2.51
C LEU A 110 -17.44 -8.01 -3.20
N ARG A 111 -17.63 -7.58 -4.45
CA ARG A 111 -18.79 -7.99 -5.28
C ARG A 111 -20.16 -7.63 -4.67
N GLY A 112 -20.21 -6.56 -3.86
CA GLY A 112 -21.44 -6.10 -3.22
C GLY A 112 -21.93 -6.95 -2.03
N MET A 113 -21.13 -7.93 -1.59
CA MET A 113 -21.48 -8.77 -0.45
C MET A 113 -21.11 -8.08 0.87
N ALA A 114 -21.63 -8.59 1.99
CA ALA A 114 -21.38 -8.02 3.30
C ALA A 114 -19.88 -8.08 3.68
N PRO A 115 -19.37 -7.10 4.45
CA PRO A 115 -17.94 -6.98 4.71
C PRO A 115 -17.36 -8.10 5.59
N ASP A 116 -18.18 -8.79 6.37
CA ASP A 116 -17.81 -9.99 7.14
C ASP A 116 -17.64 -11.25 6.27
N GLN A 117 -18.10 -11.19 5.01
CA GLN A 117 -17.95 -12.26 4.02
C GLN A 117 -16.68 -12.09 3.17
N SER A 118 -15.95 -11.02 3.36
CA SER A 118 -14.68 -10.72 2.68
C SER A 118 -13.52 -10.94 3.64
N LEU A 119 -12.77 -12.02 3.45
CA LEU A 119 -11.63 -12.31 4.31
C LEU A 119 -10.44 -11.43 3.98
N VAL A 120 -9.93 -10.72 4.98
CA VAL A 120 -8.71 -9.94 4.87
C VAL A 120 -7.55 -10.67 5.55
N LEU A 121 -6.46 -10.82 4.81
CA LEU A 121 -5.20 -11.39 5.29
C LEU A 121 -4.10 -10.33 5.21
N VAL A 122 -3.16 -10.39 6.14
CA VAL A 122 -1.88 -9.65 6.09
C VAL A 122 -0.76 -10.67 6.15
N ASN A 123 0.06 -10.72 5.09
CA ASN A 123 1.10 -11.75 4.93
C ASN A 123 0.54 -13.17 5.16
N SER A 124 -0.62 -13.47 4.58
CA SER A 124 -1.33 -14.75 4.66
C SER A 124 -1.87 -15.11 6.06
N LYS A 125 -1.84 -14.18 7.02
CA LYS A 125 -2.44 -14.34 8.34
C LYS A 125 -3.74 -13.54 8.43
N ARG A 126 -4.79 -14.10 9.04
CA ARG A 126 -6.06 -13.41 9.21
C ARG A 126 -5.87 -12.10 9.98
N ARG A 127 -6.40 -11.01 9.44
CA ARG A 127 -6.49 -9.73 10.13
C ARG A 127 -7.72 -9.75 11.03
N HIS A 128 -7.59 -9.23 12.25
CA HIS A 128 -8.73 -9.08 13.15
C HIS A 128 -9.71 -8.01 12.61
N ALA A 129 -10.98 -8.20 12.89
CA ALA A 129 -12.00 -7.20 12.63
C ALA A 129 -11.82 -5.96 13.52
N ALA A 130 -12.33 -4.82 13.08
CA ALA A 130 -12.45 -3.64 13.93
C ALA A 130 -13.39 -3.92 15.11
N SER A 131 -13.20 -3.21 16.20
CA SER A 131 -14.05 -3.34 17.40
C SER A 131 -15.47 -2.79 17.19
N LEU A 132 -15.71 -2.13 16.07
CA LEU A 132 -16.98 -1.52 15.74
C LEU A 132 -17.85 -2.46 14.92
N VAL A 133 -19.09 -2.65 15.36
CA VAL A 133 -20.13 -3.38 14.61
C VAL A 133 -20.88 -2.39 13.72
N ASN A 134 -21.12 -2.77 12.47
CA ASN A 134 -21.89 -1.97 11.52
C ASN A 134 -23.35 -1.93 11.95
N LEU A 135 -23.83 -0.74 12.32
CA LEU A 135 -25.19 -0.50 12.74
C LEU A 135 -25.96 0.28 11.65
N ASN A 136 -27.07 0.82 12.01
CA ASN A 136 -28.00 1.67 11.26
C ASN A 136 -27.55 2.21 9.90
N GLY A 137 -28.20 1.74 8.82
CA GLY A 137 -27.96 2.28 7.47
C GLY A 137 -26.60 1.97 6.84
N SER A 138 -25.68 1.34 7.58
CA SER A 138 -24.41 0.90 7.02
C SER A 138 -24.54 -0.44 6.29
N ILE A 139 -23.66 -0.68 5.34
CA ILE A 139 -23.59 -1.97 4.64
C ILE A 139 -23.15 -3.06 5.60
N GLY A 140 -23.76 -4.25 5.49
CA GLY A 140 -23.44 -5.36 6.39
C GLY A 140 -23.88 -5.13 7.83
N ARG A 141 -25.09 -4.60 8.02
CA ARG A 141 -25.65 -4.37 9.35
C ARG A 141 -25.57 -5.61 10.24
N GLY A 142 -25.04 -5.44 11.44
CA GLY A 142 -24.82 -6.52 12.41
C GLY A 142 -23.49 -7.24 12.28
N SER A 143 -22.65 -6.88 11.27
CA SER A 143 -21.35 -7.47 11.06
C SER A 143 -20.21 -6.59 11.57
N ALA A 144 -19.08 -7.21 11.93
CA ALA A 144 -17.82 -6.54 12.20
C ALA A 144 -16.87 -6.75 11.00
N SER A 145 -16.31 -5.66 10.49
CA SER A 145 -15.45 -5.68 9.31
C SER A 145 -14.00 -5.36 9.65
N VAL A 146 -13.10 -5.70 8.76
CA VAL A 146 -11.70 -5.28 8.85
C VAL A 146 -11.56 -3.88 8.26
N ASP A 147 -10.87 -3.00 9.00
CA ASP A 147 -10.49 -1.68 8.49
C ASP A 147 -9.11 -1.75 7.81
N LEU A 148 -9.10 -1.58 6.48
CA LEU A 148 -7.87 -1.58 5.68
C LEU A 148 -7.09 -0.26 5.78
N ASN A 149 -7.72 0.85 6.23
CA ASN A 149 -7.03 2.13 6.39
C ASN A 149 -6.01 2.13 7.53
N THR A 150 -6.05 1.13 8.40
CA THR A 150 -5.01 0.92 9.41
C THR A 150 -3.69 0.44 8.85
N ILE A 151 -3.64 0.11 7.55
CA ILE A 151 -2.42 -0.34 6.86
C ILE A 151 -1.93 0.78 5.94
N PRO A 152 -0.78 1.42 6.24
CA PRO A 152 -0.22 2.45 5.37
C PRO A 152 0.09 1.89 3.97
N SER A 153 -0.31 2.60 2.92
CA SER A 153 -0.05 2.20 1.53
C SER A 153 1.44 2.04 1.22
N SER A 154 2.29 2.83 1.88
CA SER A 154 3.76 2.76 1.75
C SER A 154 4.36 1.43 2.23
N MET A 155 3.71 0.73 3.15
CA MET A 155 4.14 -0.58 3.63
C MET A 155 3.72 -1.73 2.72
N VAL A 156 2.84 -1.48 1.76
CA VAL A 156 2.30 -2.52 0.88
C VAL A 156 3.29 -2.80 -0.25
N LYS A 157 3.58 -4.08 -0.47
CA LYS A 157 4.34 -4.58 -1.62
C LYS A 157 3.40 -4.94 -2.77
N THR A 158 2.43 -5.79 -2.49
CA THR A 158 1.39 -6.23 -3.44
C THR A 158 0.13 -6.61 -2.69
N ILE A 159 -1.01 -6.53 -3.37
CA ILE A 159 -2.28 -7.03 -2.86
C ILE A 159 -2.79 -8.08 -3.83
N GLU A 160 -3.11 -9.25 -3.31
CA GLU A 160 -3.70 -10.36 -4.04
C GLU A 160 -5.18 -10.43 -3.68
N VAL A 161 -6.05 -10.36 -4.68
CA VAL A 161 -7.50 -10.46 -4.48
C VAL A 161 -8.03 -11.69 -5.19
N LEU A 162 -8.40 -12.69 -4.41
CA LEU A 162 -9.06 -13.91 -4.89
C LEU A 162 -10.57 -13.67 -4.87
N ARG A 163 -11.18 -13.62 -6.05
CA ARG A 163 -12.59 -13.22 -6.22
C ARG A 163 -13.62 -14.32 -6.05
N ASP A 164 -13.20 -15.58 -6.08
CA ASP A 164 -14.14 -16.69 -6.06
C ASP A 164 -13.52 -17.97 -5.50
N GLY A 165 -14.36 -18.94 -5.10
CA GLY A 165 -13.92 -20.26 -4.66
C GLY A 165 -13.15 -20.28 -3.33
N ALA A 166 -13.12 -19.17 -2.61
CA ALA A 166 -12.28 -19.03 -1.42
C ALA A 166 -12.84 -19.74 -0.18
N ALA A 167 -14.16 -19.86 -0.06
CA ALA A 167 -14.79 -20.44 1.13
C ALA A 167 -14.36 -21.89 1.39
N ALA A 168 -14.14 -22.68 0.35
CA ALA A 168 -13.70 -24.07 0.48
C ALA A 168 -12.29 -24.19 1.10
N GLN A 169 -11.45 -23.16 0.92
CA GLN A 169 -10.07 -23.16 1.42
C GLN A 169 -9.89 -22.34 2.71
N TYR A 170 -10.64 -21.26 2.83
CA TYR A 170 -10.47 -20.26 3.88
C TYR A 170 -11.61 -20.21 4.90
N GLY A 171 -12.72 -20.89 4.65
CA GLY A 171 -13.90 -20.92 5.51
C GLY A 171 -14.97 -19.90 5.15
N SER A 172 -16.00 -19.83 5.99
CA SER A 172 -17.23 -19.04 5.75
C SER A 172 -17.00 -17.54 5.61
N ASP A 173 -15.93 -17.01 6.20
CA ASP A 173 -15.61 -15.57 6.14
C ASP A 173 -15.08 -15.15 4.75
N ALA A 174 -14.83 -16.12 3.86
CA ALA A 174 -14.28 -15.88 2.53
C ALA A 174 -15.29 -16.22 1.42
N ILE A 175 -16.57 -16.05 1.66
CA ILE A 175 -17.63 -16.33 0.67
C ILE A 175 -17.52 -15.41 -0.53
N SER A 176 -17.31 -14.12 -0.31
CA SER A 176 -17.12 -13.14 -1.38
C SER A 176 -15.74 -13.21 -2.01
N GLY A 177 -14.74 -13.64 -1.24
CA GLY A 177 -13.36 -13.75 -1.66
C GLY A 177 -12.36 -13.44 -0.56
N VAL A 178 -11.09 -13.33 -0.95
CA VAL A 178 -9.97 -13.03 -0.04
C VAL A 178 -9.17 -11.85 -0.56
N VAL A 179 -8.86 -10.92 0.33
CA VAL A 179 -7.92 -9.82 0.09
C VAL A 179 -6.68 -10.07 0.93
N ASN A 180 -5.55 -10.40 0.30
CA ASN A 180 -4.30 -10.67 0.99
C ASN A 180 -3.31 -9.53 0.73
N VAL A 181 -3.03 -8.76 1.77
CA VAL A 181 -2.08 -7.66 1.75
C VAL A 181 -0.68 -8.20 2.05
N ARG A 182 0.20 -8.12 1.06
CA ARG A 182 1.61 -8.49 1.21
C ARG A 182 2.42 -7.25 1.56
N LEU A 183 3.02 -7.26 2.72
CA LEU A 183 3.86 -6.15 3.18
C LEU A 183 5.28 -6.24 2.62
N ARG A 184 5.95 -5.11 2.53
CA ARG A 184 7.38 -5.03 2.22
C ARG A 184 8.19 -5.69 3.34
N THR A 185 9.27 -6.34 2.95
CA THR A 185 10.19 -7.02 3.87
C THR A 185 11.61 -6.50 3.74
N ASP A 186 11.77 -5.36 3.07
CA ASP A 186 13.08 -4.73 2.85
C ASP A 186 13.68 -4.34 4.20
N ARG A 187 14.95 -4.70 4.40
CA ARG A 187 15.67 -4.46 5.67
C ARG A 187 16.50 -3.19 5.64
N SER A 188 16.66 -2.59 4.49
CA SER A 188 17.47 -1.38 4.29
C SER A 188 16.81 -0.51 3.23
N GLY A 189 17.09 0.79 3.30
CA GLY A 189 16.51 1.79 2.43
C GLY A 189 15.41 2.59 3.12
N GLY A 190 14.97 3.67 2.47
CA GLY A 190 13.87 4.52 2.90
C GLY A 190 13.27 5.19 1.68
N GLU A 191 11.98 5.50 1.75
CA GLU A 191 11.26 6.24 0.72
C GLU A 191 10.58 7.43 1.39
N ALA A 192 10.79 8.61 0.85
CA ALA A 192 10.04 9.81 1.23
C ALA A 192 9.31 10.32 -0.02
N SER A 193 8.04 10.58 0.11
CA SER A 193 7.21 11.16 -0.95
C SER A 193 6.50 12.39 -0.42
N VAL A 194 6.44 13.43 -1.25
CA VAL A 194 5.60 14.61 -1.03
C VAL A 194 4.48 14.55 -2.06
N VAL A 195 3.24 14.63 -1.59
CA VAL A 195 2.04 14.62 -2.43
C VAL A 195 1.38 15.99 -2.38
#